data_69b37e1e3150e762dd64b5b6bb7e34db
#
_entry.id   69b37e1e3150e762dd64b5b6bb7e34db
#
_cell.length_a   1.000
_cell.length_b   1.000
_cell.length_c   1.000
_cell.angle_alpha   90.00
_cell.angle_beta   90.00
_cell.angle_gamma   90.00
#
_symmetry.space_group_name_H-M   'P 1'
#
loop_
_entity.id
_entity.type
_entity.pdbx_description
1 polymer ?
#
loop_
_entity_poly.entity_id
_entity_poly.type
_entity_poly.pdbx_seq_one_letter_code
_entity_poly.pdbx_strand_id
1 'polypeptide(L)'
;MPTQSRVVTSNFGPRWGRQHKGLDIKVYIGDTIRAAFSGKVRIVRYEAAGYGKYIVIRHPNGLETIYGHLSKQLVDENQEVRAGDVIGLGGNTGRSTGSHLHFETRLCGVALNPALMFDFRNQDVTGDFYTYNKRTYDRESREATAARGKIGNGGYTRDEVLGGTGSDNILAQTGAAEAEKLYHKVQSGETLSSIAAKRGVTIDQLCRLNHIRKNMKIKKGMILRYS
;
A
#
# COMPACT_ATOMS: atom_id res chain seq x y z
N MET A 1 -5.58 -4.94 -2.50
CA MET A 1 -4.61 -4.05 -3.21
C MET A 1 -3.80 -3.25 -2.20
N PRO A 2 -2.49 -3.06 -2.39
CA PRO A 2 -1.63 -2.33 -1.44
C PRO A 2 -1.86 -0.80 -1.45
N THR A 3 -2.43 -0.25 -2.50
CA THR A 3 -2.80 1.15 -2.65
C THR A 3 -4.00 1.29 -3.58
N GLN A 4 -4.72 2.40 -3.50
CA GLN A 4 -5.81 2.74 -4.43
C GLN A 4 -5.30 3.26 -5.78
N SER A 5 -3.99 3.48 -5.90
CA SER A 5 -3.41 3.99 -7.14
C SER A 5 -3.50 3.00 -8.29
N ARG A 6 -3.90 3.48 -9.45
CA ARG A 6 -4.01 2.74 -10.71
C ARG A 6 -2.78 2.89 -11.62
N VAL A 7 -1.80 3.70 -11.22
CA VAL A 7 -0.68 4.08 -12.07
C VAL A 7 0.62 3.40 -11.65
N VAL A 8 1.12 2.51 -12.50
CA VAL A 8 2.48 1.95 -12.41
C VAL A 8 3.43 2.90 -13.10
N THR A 9 4.44 3.41 -12.38
CA THR A 9 5.44 4.35 -12.90
C THR A 9 6.73 3.68 -13.33
N SER A 10 7.03 2.48 -12.82
CA SER A 10 8.19 1.70 -13.22
C SER A 10 7.95 0.20 -13.12
N ASN A 11 8.36 -0.53 -14.14
CA ASN A 11 8.19 -1.97 -14.25
C ASN A 11 9.23 -2.76 -13.45
N PHE A 12 8.87 -3.99 -13.10
CA PHE A 12 9.80 -5.03 -12.67
C PHE A 12 10.78 -5.39 -13.78
N GLY A 13 12.01 -5.75 -13.43
CA GLY A 13 12.99 -6.28 -14.36
C GLY A 13 14.21 -5.37 -14.57
N PRO A 14 15.04 -5.63 -15.57
CA PRO A 14 16.27 -4.91 -15.81
C PRO A 14 16.01 -3.45 -16.25
N ARG A 15 16.67 -2.51 -15.59
CA ARG A 15 16.69 -1.09 -15.98
C ARG A 15 18.04 -0.45 -15.62
N TRP A 16 18.63 0.31 -16.54
CA TRP A 16 19.91 1.05 -16.31
C TRP A 16 21.01 0.20 -15.68
N GLY A 17 21.22 -1.03 -16.19
CA GLY A 17 22.23 -1.96 -15.69
C GLY A 17 21.96 -2.57 -14.32
N ARG A 18 20.75 -2.39 -13.76
CA ARG A 18 20.32 -2.94 -12.46
C ARG A 18 19.01 -3.66 -12.58
N GLN A 19 18.77 -4.61 -11.67
CA GLN A 19 17.48 -5.32 -11.55
C GLN A 19 16.55 -4.54 -10.63
N HIS A 20 15.41 -4.10 -11.15
CA HIS A 20 14.29 -3.60 -10.36
C HIS A 20 13.47 -4.76 -9.83
N LYS A 21 13.44 -4.93 -8.51
CA LYS A 21 12.88 -6.13 -7.84
C LYS A 21 11.39 -6.03 -7.55
N GLY A 22 10.73 -4.93 -7.94
CA GLY A 22 9.33 -4.67 -7.69
C GLY A 22 8.66 -3.84 -8.78
N LEU A 23 7.49 -3.32 -8.46
CA LEU A 23 6.81 -2.27 -9.22
C LEU A 23 6.90 -0.96 -8.43
N ASP A 24 7.13 0.15 -9.13
CA ASP A 24 6.92 1.46 -8.54
C ASP A 24 5.52 1.95 -8.93
N ILE A 25 4.70 2.26 -7.94
CA ILE A 25 3.31 2.69 -8.10
C ILE A 25 3.20 4.14 -7.63
N LYS A 26 2.61 5.02 -8.43
CA LYS A 26 2.43 6.43 -8.07
C LYS A 26 1.56 6.54 -6.83
N VAL A 27 2.09 7.17 -5.78
CA VAL A 27 1.32 7.59 -4.61
C VAL A 27 1.73 9.01 -4.22
N TYR A 28 0.87 9.70 -3.50
CA TYR A 28 1.22 10.97 -2.87
C TYR A 28 1.68 10.74 -1.44
N ILE A 29 2.44 11.68 -0.90
CA ILE A 29 2.87 11.64 0.51
C ILE A 29 1.61 11.67 1.38
N GLY A 30 1.48 10.68 2.29
CA GLY A 30 0.31 10.53 3.14
C GLY A 30 -0.78 9.59 2.62
N ASP A 31 -0.73 9.17 1.35
CA ASP A 31 -1.67 8.17 0.83
C ASP A 31 -1.57 6.87 1.61
N THR A 32 -2.72 6.25 1.85
CA THR A 32 -2.81 5.01 2.64
C THR A 32 -2.18 3.83 1.91
N ILE A 33 -1.25 3.15 2.60
CA ILE A 33 -0.66 1.90 2.16
C ILE A 33 -1.21 0.75 3.01
N ARG A 34 -1.65 -0.33 2.35
CA ARG A 34 -2.33 -1.46 2.96
C ARG A 34 -1.59 -2.77 2.75
N ALA A 35 -1.76 -3.71 3.68
CA ALA A 35 -1.28 -5.07 3.52
C ALA A 35 -1.98 -5.73 2.32
N ALA A 36 -1.21 -6.23 1.35
CA ALA A 36 -1.74 -6.90 0.16
C ALA A 36 -2.42 -8.23 0.51
N PHE A 37 -1.84 -8.96 1.45
CA PHE A 37 -2.34 -10.24 1.97
C PHE A 37 -2.23 -10.27 3.50
N SER A 38 -3.01 -11.15 4.15
CA SER A 38 -2.88 -11.40 5.59
C SER A 38 -1.54 -12.06 5.89
N GLY A 39 -0.93 -11.71 7.02
CA GLY A 39 0.37 -12.26 7.41
C GLY A 39 0.94 -11.62 8.67
N LYS A 40 2.21 -11.90 8.92
CA LYS A 40 2.94 -11.37 10.06
C LYS A 40 4.01 -10.37 9.60
N VAL A 41 4.02 -9.19 10.19
CA VAL A 41 5.04 -8.17 9.94
C VAL A 41 6.40 -8.70 10.41
N ARG A 42 7.34 -8.85 9.47
CA ARG A 42 8.67 -9.38 9.75
C ARG A 42 9.71 -8.30 10.00
N ILE A 43 9.63 -7.21 9.25
CA ILE A 43 10.61 -6.11 9.31
C ILE A 43 9.88 -4.77 9.25
N VAL A 44 10.28 -3.85 10.13
CA VAL A 44 9.89 -2.43 10.11
C VAL A 44 11.15 -1.61 10.33
N ARG A 45 11.78 -1.13 9.25
CA ARG A 45 13.10 -0.47 9.31
C ARG A 45 13.21 0.75 8.40
N TYR A 46 14.33 1.44 8.54
CA TYR A 46 14.76 2.52 7.67
C TYR A 46 16.12 2.21 7.05
N GLU A 47 16.19 2.30 5.72
CA GLU A 47 17.40 2.13 4.92
C GLU A 47 17.61 3.33 4.00
N ALA A 48 18.45 4.26 4.41
CA ALA A 48 18.64 5.55 3.73
C ALA A 48 19.12 5.42 2.27
N ALA A 49 20.01 4.45 1.98
CA ALA A 49 20.57 4.22 0.65
C ALA A 49 19.75 3.27 -0.24
N GLY A 50 18.59 2.80 0.25
CA GLY A 50 17.75 1.81 -0.41
C GLY A 50 16.26 2.14 -0.26
N TYR A 51 15.53 1.26 0.43
CA TYR A 51 14.07 1.30 0.55
C TYR A 51 13.50 2.49 1.33
N GLY A 52 14.33 3.32 2.01
CA GLY A 52 13.83 4.32 2.93
C GLY A 52 13.13 3.67 4.13
N LYS A 53 12.01 4.22 4.56
CA LYS A 53 11.12 3.55 5.52
C LYS A 53 10.38 2.43 4.78
N TYR A 54 10.54 1.20 5.26
CA TYR A 54 9.95 0.04 4.61
C TYR A 54 9.41 -0.98 5.59
N ILE A 55 8.47 -1.78 5.11
CA ILE A 55 7.83 -2.86 5.85
C ILE A 55 7.95 -4.14 5.01
N VAL A 56 8.25 -5.26 5.67
CA VAL A 56 8.17 -6.60 5.07
C VAL A 56 7.13 -7.41 5.82
N ILE A 57 6.18 -7.99 5.09
CA ILE A 57 5.16 -8.89 5.64
C ILE A 57 5.41 -10.29 5.08
N ARG A 58 5.48 -11.29 5.96
CA ARG A 58 5.52 -12.70 5.60
C ARG A 58 4.12 -13.29 5.68
N HIS A 59 3.73 -13.99 4.62
CA HIS A 59 2.44 -14.64 4.46
C HIS A 59 2.51 -16.14 4.77
N PRO A 60 1.38 -16.80 5.12
CA PRO A 60 1.38 -18.21 5.51
C PRO A 60 1.95 -19.18 4.46
N ASN A 61 1.86 -18.81 3.18
CA ASN A 61 2.40 -19.62 2.05
C ASN A 61 3.90 -19.38 1.77
N GLY A 62 4.60 -18.64 2.64
CA GLY A 62 6.02 -18.33 2.47
C GLY A 62 6.32 -17.15 1.51
N LEU A 63 5.30 -16.56 0.88
CA LEU A 63 5.45 -15.31 0.14
C LEU A 63 5.79 -14.17 1.11
N GLU A 64 6.60 -13.23 0.67
CA GLU A 64 6.83 -11.95 1.37
C GLU A 64 6.45 -10.79 0.46
N THR A 65 5.83 -9.77 1.04
CA THR A 65 5.58 -8.49 0.38
C THR A 65 6.39 -7.39 1.03
N ILE A 66 6.95 -6.49 0.22
CA ILE A 66 7.77 -5.36 0.67
C ILE A 66 7.12 -4.06 0.23
N TYR A 67 7.06 -3.10 1.15
CA TYR A 67 6.46 -1.78 0.97
C TYR A 67 7.52 -0.73 1.29
N GLY A 68 8.13 -0.13 0.26
CA GLY A 68 9.23 0.83 0.39
C GLY A 68 8.82 2.28 0.18
N HIS A 69 9.76 3.17 0.51
CA HIS A 69 9.70 4.63 0.37
C HIS A 69 8.57 5.31 1.18
N LEU A 70 8.12 4.66 2.28
CA LEU A 70 7.05 5.16 3.13
C LEU A 70 7.44 6.47 3.82
N SER A 71 6.46 7.36 4.04
CA SER A 71 6.63 8.51 4.93
C SER A 71 6.47 8.11 6.39
N LYS A 72 5.59 7.14 6.67
CA LYS A 72 5.33 6.64 8.02
C LYS A 72 5.00 5.14 7.99
N GLN A 73 5.53 4.40 8.95
CA GLN A 73 5.18 3.01 9.27
C GLN A 73 4.18 3.04 10.42
N LEU A 74 3.09 2.27 10.32
CA LEU A 74 1.97 2.27 11.29
C LEU A 74 1.80 0.94 12.01
N VAL A 75 2.69 -0.01 11.74
CA VAL A 75 2.73 -1.36 12.32
C VAL A 75 4.09 -1.61 12.96
N ASP A 76 4.14 -2.60 13.86
CA ASP A 76 5.38 -3.03 14.52
C ASP A 76 5.81 -4.42 14.01
N GLU A 77 7.10 -4.75 14.18
CA GLU A 77 7.60 -6.11 13.95
C GLU A 77 6.83 -7.12 14.81
N ASN A 78 6.59 -8.29 14.26
CA ASN A 78 5.80 -9.37 14.82
C ASN A 78 4.28 -9.13 14.94
N GLN A 79 3.77 -7.97 14.54
CA GLN A 79 2.32 -7.72 14.47
C GLN A 79 1.67 -8.57 13.38
N GLU A 80 0.53 -9.19 13.70
CA GLU A 80 -0.32 -9.82 12.68
C GLU A 80 -1.21 -8.77 12.01
N VAL A 81 -1.32 -8.86 10.70
CA VAL A 81 -2.15 -7.98 9.86
C VAL A 81 -3.01 -8.81 8.92
N ARG A 82 -4.19 -8.28 8.61
CA ARG A 82 -5.08 -8.86 7.60
C ARG A 82 -4.91 -8.13 6.27
N ALA A 83 -5.23 -8.80 5.18
CA ALA A 83 -5.34 -8.16 3.88
C ALA A 83 -6.25 -6.92 3.96
N GLY A 84 -5.76 -5.78 3.44
CA GLY A 84 -6.49 -4.51 3.52
C GLY A 84 -6.21 -3.66 4.76
N ASP A 85 -5.58 -4.20 5.82
CA ASP A 85 -5.20 -3.39 6.99
C ASP A 85 -4.21 -2.29 6.60
N VAL A 86 -4.39 -1.09 7.17
CA VAL A 86 -3.47 0.03 6.96
C VAL A 86 -2.17 -0.26 7.69
N ILE A 87 -1.05 -0.26 6.95
CA ILE A 87 0.28 -0.57 7.48
C ILE A 87 1.23 0.62 7.45
N GLY A 88 0.98 1.60 6.59
CA GLY A 88 1.85 2.76 6.44
C GLY A 88 1.23 3.85 5.58
N LEU A 89 2.01 4.91 5.37
CA LEU A 89 1.65 6.04 4.52
C LEU A 89 2.67 6.18 3.39
N GLY A 90 2.20 6.49 2.20
CA GLY A 90 3.00 6.79 1.02
C GLY A 90 4.00 7.91 1.28
N GLY A 91 5.13 7.86 0.62
CA GLY A 91 6.20 8.82 0.86
C GLY A 91 7.22 8.91 -0.27
N ASN A 92 8.38 9.46 0.08
CA ASN A 92 9.52 9.65 -0.82
C ASN A 92 10.85 9.50 -0.04
N THR A 93 10.93 8.52 0.87
CA THR A 93 12.11 8.30 1.71
C THR A 93 13.10 7.33 1.08
N GLY A 94 14.37 7.38 1.50
CA GLY A 94 15.43 6.55 0.95
C GLY A 94 15.89 6.97 -0.45
N ARG A 95 16.30 6.02 -1.27
CA ARG A 95 16.73 6.30 -2.66
C ARG A 95 15.53 6.40 -3.59
N SER A 96 14.86 7.53 -3.58
CA SER A 96 13.67 7.82 -4.37
C SER A 96 13.77 9.21 -5.01
N THR A 97 13.33 9.34 -6.27
CA THR A 97 13.36 10.58 -7.05
C THR A 97 11.99 11.29 -7.10
N GLY A 98 10.97 10.71 -6.48
CA GLY A 98 9.62 11.25 -6.43
C GLY A 98 8.69 10.32 -5.65
N SER A 99 7.59 10.84 -5.13
CA SER A 99 6.69 10.06 -4.28
C SER A 99 6.07 8.86 -5.03
N HIS A 100 6.36 7.66 -4.54
CA HIS A 100 5.82 6.40 -5.04
C HIS A 100 5.88 5.32 -3.96
N LEU A 101 5.10 4.28 -4.13
CA LEU A 101 5.23 3.02 -3.39
C LEU A 101 6.12 2.10 -4.22
N HIS A 102 7.26 1.69 -3.67
CA HIS A 102 8.02 0.54 -4.18
C HIS A 102 7.43 -0.73 -3.58
N PHE A 103 6.84 -1.58 -4.44
CA PHE A 103 6.13 -2.78 -4.02
C PHE A 103 6.77 -4.04 -4.61
N GLU A 104 7.18 -4.97 -3.73
CA GLU A 104 7.76 -6.24 -4.15
C GLU A 104 6.94 -7.43 -3.67
N THR A 105 7.00 -8.52 -4.43
CA THR A 105 6.60 -9.87 -4.02
C THR A 105 7.81 -10.78 -4.09
N ARG A 106 8.07 -11.57 -3.04
CA ARG A 106 9.21 -12.50 -2.97
C ARG A 106 8.76 -13.86 -2.50
N LEU A 107 9.27 -14.90 -3.15
CA LEU A 107 9.11 -16.28 -2.71
C LEU A 107 10.50 -16.87 -2.38
N CYS A 108 10.71 -17.30 -1.14
CA CYS A 108 11.99 -17.82 -0.66
C CYS A 108 13.18 -16.88 -0.99
N GLY A 109 12.98 -15.56 -0.85
CA GLY A 109 13.98 -14.53 -1.15
C GLY A 109 14.11 -14.15 -2.62
N VAL A 110 13.52 -14.90 -3.55
CA VAL A 110 13.51 -14.59 -4.98
C VAL A 110 12.43 -13.57 -5.28
N ALA A 111 12.80 -12.45 -5.88
CA ALA A 111 11.84 -11.43 -6.31
C ALA A 111 11.02 -11.94 -7.51
N LEU A 112 9.71 -11.87 -7.39
CA LEU A 112 8.76 -12.16 -8.45
C LEU A 112 8.13 -10.86 -8.95
N ASN A 113 7.76 -10.83 -10.23
CA ASN A 113 7.07 -9.68 -10.81
C ASN A 113 5.68 -9.51 -10.20
N PRO A 114 5.39 -8.42 -9.46
CA PRO A 114 4.08 -8.24 -8.84
C PRO A 114 2.92 -8.17 -9.85
N ALA A 115 3.18 -7.79 -11.13
CA ALA A 115 2.17 -7.78 -12.18
C ALA A 115 1.60 -9.18 -12.51
N LEU A 116 2.25 -10.26 -12.04
CA LEU A 116 1.71 -11.62 -12.13
C LEU A 116 0.51 -11.85 -11.20
N MET A 117 0.43 -11.11 -10.11
CA MET A 117 -0.56 -11.28 -9.05
C MET A 117 -1.51 -10.08 -8.91
N PHE A 118 -1.10 -8.89 -9.37
CA PHE A 118 -1.84 -7.65 -9.18
C PHE A 118 -2.06 -6.90 -10.49
N ASP A 119 -3.29 -6.46 -10.71
CA ASP A 119 -3.68 -5.51 -11.75
C ASP A 119 -4.01 -4.16 -11.09
N PHE A 120 -3.01 -3.28 -11.02
CA PHE A 120 -3.21 -1.95 -10.42
C PHE A 120 -4.19 -1.09 -11.20
N ARG A 121 -4.30 -1.24 -12.53
CA ARG A 121 -5.23 -0.45 -13.35
C ARG A 121 -6.67 -0.76 -13.01
N ASN A 122 -6.98 -2.05 -12.86
CA ASN A 122 -8.33 -2.51 -12.53
C ASN A 122 -8.58 -2.60 -11.02
N GLN A 123 -7.53 -2.38 -10.20
CA GLN A 123 -7.58 -2.48 -8.73
C GLN A 123 -8.03 -3.85 -8.26
N ASP A 124 -7.56 -4.90 -8.92
CA ASP A 124 -7.91 -6.28 -8.63
C ASP A 124 -6.69 -7.22 -8.67
N VAL A 125 -6.86 -8.43 -8.18
CA VAL A 125 -5.90 -9.51 -8.34
C VAL A 125 -6.11 -10.19 -9.70
N THR A 126 -5.05 -10.80 -10.23
CA THR A 126 -5.10 -11.43 -11.57
C THR A 126 -5.76 -12.81 -11.55
N GLY A 127 -6.03 -13.38 -10.38
CA GLY A 127 -6.66 -14.67 -10.17
C GLY A 127 -6.58 -15.08 -8.70
N ASP A 128 -7.27 -16.15 -8.34
CA ASP A 128 -7.34 -16.65 -6.96
C ASP A 128 -6.02 -17.21 -6.47
N PHE A 129 -5.18 -17.69 -7.37
CA PHE A 129 -3.84 -18.20 -7.09
C PHE A 129 -2.89 -17.98 -8.28
N TYR A 130 -1.59 -17.91 -7.99
CA TYR A 130 -0.52 -17.95 -8.98
C TYR A 130 0.39 -19.14 -8.67
N THR A 131 0.62 -20.00 -9.65
CA THR A 131 1.54 -21.14 -9.53
C THR A 131 2.88 -20.79 -10.16
N TYR A 132 3.89 -20.59 -9.33
CA TYR A 132 5.24 -20.32 -9.81
C TYR A 132 5.84 -21.53 -10.53
N ASN A 133 6.27 -21.34 -11.77
CA ASN A 133 7.01 -22.34 -12.53
C ASN A 133 8.27 -21.69 -13.13
N LYS A 134 9.44 -22.15 -12.69
CA LYS A 134 10.74 -21.61 -13.13
C LYS A 134 10.94 -21.61 -14.64
N ARG A 135 10.38 -22.60 -15.35
CA ARG A 135 10.56 -22.75 -16.82
C ARG A 135 9.75 -21.72 -17.61
N THR A 136 8.59 -21.30 -17.11
CA THR A 136 7.69 -20.37 -17.81
C THR A 136 7.72 -18.96 -17.25
N TYR A 137 8.33 -18.76 -16.07
CA TYR A 137 8.32 -17.51 -15.33
C TYR A 137 8.75 -16.29 -16.15
N ASP A 138 9.86 -16.38 -16.88
CA ASP A 138 10.39 -15.22 -17.64
C ASP A 138 9.44 -14.78 -18.76
N ARG A 139 8.76 -15.74 -19.41
CA ARG A 139 7.74 -15.46 -20.42
C ARG A 139 6.53 -14.83 -19.74
N GLU A 140 5.98 -15.46 -18.69
CA GLU A 140 4.81 -14.97 -17.95
C GLU A 140 5.05 -13.57 -17.38
N SER A 141 6.26 -13.30 -16.84
CA SER A 141 6.64 -12.00 -16.33
C SER A 141 6.66 -10.91 -17.42
N ARG A 142 7.14 -11.23 -18.62
CA ARG A 142 7.09 -10.30 -19.77
C ARG A 142 5.67 -10.02 -20.22
N GLU A 143 4.84 -11.06 -20.35
CA GLU A 143 3.43 -10.95 -20.71
C GLU A 143 2.65 -10.11 -19.67
N ALA A 144 2.86 -10.37 -18.38
CA ALA A 144 2.27 -9.60 -17.29
C ALA A 144 2.67 -8.11 -17.34
N THR A 145 3.96 -7.84 -17.61
CA THR A 145 4.46 -6.47 -17.76
C THR A 145 3.84 -5.77 -18.97
N ALA A 146 3.72 -6.45 -20.10
CA ALA A 146 3.07 -5.88 -21.30
C ALA A 146 1.60 -5.56 -21.05
N ALA A 147 0.89 -6.45 -20.36
CA ALA A 147 -0.54 -6.28 -20.09
C ALA A 147 -0.84 -5.24 -18.99
N ARG A 148 -0.05 -5.20 -17.90
CA ARG A 148 -0.37 -4.49 -16.64
C ARG A 148 0.74 -3.57 -16.13
N GLY A 149 1.83 -3.42 -16.87
CA GLY A 149 2.96 -2.58 -16.51
C GLY A 149 2.70 -1.08 -16.71
N LYS A 150 3.79 -0.31 -16.68
CA LYS A 150 3.78 1.13 -16.86
C LYS A 150 3.14 1.55 -18.17
N ILE A 151 2.28 2.59 -18.11
CA ILE A 151 1.78 3.33 -19.28
C ILE A 151 2.23 4.77 -19.18
N GLY A 152 2.64 5.36 -20.31
CA GLY A 152 3.03 6.76 -20.39
C GLY A 152 4.36 7.09 -19.70
N ASN A 153 4.76 8.36 -19.73
CA ASN A 153 6.07 8.82 -19.29
C ASN A 153 6.03 9.83 -18.12
N GLY A 154 4.92 9.94 -17.42
CA GLY A 154 4.76 10.88 -16.30
C GLY A 154 3.65 11.90 -16.54
N GLY A 155 3.54 12.89 -15.64
CA GLY A 155 2.50 13.92 -15.74
C GLY A 155 1.11 13.48 -15.30
N TYR A 156 1.00 12.44 -14.47
CA TYR A 156 -0.28 11.90 -14.01
C TYR A 156 -1.00 12.87 -13.08
N THR A 157 -2.28 13.13 -13.36
CA THR A 157 -3.19 13.85 -12.47
C THR A 157 -3.61 12.97 -11.29
N ARG A 158 -4.14 13.57 -10.22
CA ARG A 158 -4.65 12.81 -9.07
C ARG A 158 -5.83 11.92 -9.46
N ASP A 159 -6.69 12.39 -10.36
CA ASP A 159 -7.85 11.63 -10.86
C ASP A 159 -7.41 10.40 -11.65
N GLU A 160 -6.41 10.52 -12.53
CA GLU A 160 -5.84 9.36 -13.23
C GLU A 160 -5.22 8.35 -12.24
N VAL A 161 -4.55 8.84 -11.20
CA VAL A 161 -3.95 7.99 -10.17
C VAL A 161 -5.02 7.23 -9.38
N LEU A 162 -6.14 7.85 -9.06
CA LEU A 162 -7.22 7.26 -8.24
C LEU A 162 -8.36 6.67 -9.07
N GLY A 163 -8.36 6.86 -10.39
CA GLY A 163 -9.39 6.34 -11.30
C GLY A 163 -10.70 7.12 -11.25
N GLY A 164 -10.64 8.43 -11.00
CA GLY A 164 -11.81 9.33 -11.10
C GLY A 164 -12.32 9.36 -12.52
N THR A 165 -13.59 9.00 -12.73
CA THR A 165 -14.32 9.29 -13.97
C THR A 165 -14.67 10.77 -13.94
N GLY A 166 -14.31 11.53 -14.98
CA GLY A 166 -14.43 12.99 -15.08
C GLY A 166 -15.86 13.57 -15.03
N SER A 167 -16.65 13.21 -14.04
CA SER A 167 -18.01 13.70 -13.83
C SER A 167 -18.24 14.50 -12.53
N ASP A 168 -17.27 14.54 -11.59
CA ASP A 168 -17.46 15.22 -10.30
C ASP A 168 -16.64 16.50 -10.11
N ASN A 169 -16.32 17.19 -11.21
CA ASN A 169 -15.43 18.36 -11.20
C ASN A 169 -16.18 19.70 -11.02
N ILE A 170 -17.20 19.79 -10.15
CA ILE A 170 -17.88 21.08 -9.87
C ILE A 170 -17.70 21.59 -8.41
N LEU A 171 -17.10 20.84 -7.51
CA LEU A 171 -16.98 21.25 -6.09
C LEU A 171 -15.53 21.42 -5.55
N ALA A 172 -14.52 21.42 -6.39
CA ALA A 172 -13.10 21.55 -5.97
C ALA A 172 -12.49 22.94 -6.17
N GLN A 173 -13.27 24.01 -6.26
CA GLN A 173 -12.78 25.40 -6.37
C GLN A 173 -13.10 26.28 -5.15
N THR A 174 -13.31 25.72 -3.99
CA THR A 174 -13.26 26.46 -2.73
C THR A 174 -12.17 25.86 -1.87
N GLY A 175 -11.11 26.64 -1.62
CA GLY A 175 -9.92 26.24 -0.86
C GLY A 175 -10.22 25.74 0.54
N ALA A 176 -10.53 24.44 0.64
CA ALA A 176 -10.45 23.71 1.88
C ALA A 176 -9.08 23.03 1.92
N ALA A 177 -8.24 23.41 2.87
CA ALA A 177 -7.02 22.71 3.21
C ALA A 177 -7.32 21.21 3.29
N GLU A 178 -6.57 20.37 2.56
CA GLU A 178 -6.69 18.90 2.67
C GLU A 178 -6.50 18.52 4.13
N ALA A 179 -7.57 18.06 4.79
CA ALA A 179 -7.50 17.58 6.15
C ALA A 179 -6.53 16.40 6.18
N GLU A 180 -5.43 16.55 6.90
CA GLU A 180 -4.40 15.53 7.07
C GLU A 180 -5.07 14.27 7.62
N LYS A 181 -4.99 13.15 6.88
CA LYS A 181 -5.55 11.87 7.33
C LYS A 181 -4.80 11.39 8.55
N LEU A 182 -5.39 11.48 9.72
CA LEU A 182 -4.78 11.15 10.99
C LEU A 182 -5.20 9.74 11.45
N TYR A 183 -4.22 9.00 11.98
CA TYR A 183 -4.40 7.61 12.41
C TYR A 183 -4.05 7.43 13.89
N HIS A 184 -4.81 6.55 14.56
CA HIS A 184 -4.58 6.14 15.95
C HIS A 184 -4.32 4.64 16.03
N LYS A 185 -3.18 4.24 16.62
CA LYS A 185 -2.88 2.84 16.94
C LYS A 185 -3.46 2.49 18.29
N VAL A 186 -4.41 1.56 18.30
CA VAL A 186 -5.10 1.12 19.53
C VAL A 186 -4.11 0.52 20.52
N GLN A 187 -4.10 1.05 21.73
CA GLN A 187 -3.31 0.55 22.85
C GLN A 187 -4.11 -0.48 23.67
N SER A 188 -3.41 -1.18 24.58
CA SER A 188 -4.08 -2.13 25.47
C SER A 188 -5.09 -1.41 26.36
N GLY A 189 -6.34 -1.90 26.41
CA GLY A 189 -7.41 -1.34 27.23
C GLY A 189 -8.16 -0.16 26.63
N GLU A 190 -7.78 0.35 25.44
CA GLU A 190 -8.56 1.39 24.77
C GLU A 190 -9.85 0.85 24.17
N THR A 191 -10.87 1.69 24.16
CA THR A 191 -12.20 1.44 23.56
C THR A 191 -12.46 2.45 22.44
N LEU A 192 -13.44 2.18 21.57
CA LEU A 192 -13.87 3.15 20.56
C LEU A 192 -14.27 4.50 21.19
N SER A 193 -14.90 4.47 22.36
CA SER A 193 -15.30 5.68 23.08
C SER A 193 -14.10 6.48 23.60
N SER A 194 -13.11 5.80 24.20
CA SER A 194 -11.92 6.47 24.72
C SER A 194 -11.05 7.05 23.60
N ILE A 195 -10.95 6.36 22.46
CA ILE A 195 -10.21 6.85 21.29
C ILE A 195 -10.93 8.04 20.65
N ALA A 196 -12.26 7.96 20.49
CA ALA A 196 -13.07 9.05 19.94
C ALA A 196 -12.92 10.32 20.77
N ALA A 197 -13.06 10.22 22.09
CA ALA A 197 -12.85 11.34 23.02
C ALA A 197 -11.42 11.91 22.95
N LYS A 198 -10.39 11.04 22.94
CA LYS A 198 -8.99 11.44 22.86
C LYS A 198 -8.62 12.16 21.55
N ARG A 199 -9.34 11.86 20.46
CA ARG A 199 -9.10 12.42 19.13
C ARG A 199 -10.07 13.51 18.71
N GLY A 200 -11.01 13.88 19.58
CA GLY A 200 -11.98 14.94 19.33
C GLY A 200 -13.01 14.61 18.24
N VAL A 201 -13.30 13.32 18.03
CA VAL A 201 -14.26 12.84 17.03
C VAL A 201 -15.41 12.08 17.70
N THR A 202 -16.54 11.95 17.01
CA THR A 202 -17.63 11.10 17.50
C THR A 202 -17.36 9.62 17.20
N ILE A 203 -17.96 8.72 18.00
CA ILE A 203 -17.88 7.27 17.75
C ILE A 203 -18.43 6.95 16.35
N ASP A 204 -19.48 7.66 15.91
CA ASP A 204 -20.06 7.48 14.57
C ASP A 204 -19.11 7.86 13.44
N GLN A 205 -18.39 8.97 13.60
CA GLN A 205 -17.35 9.36 12.65
C GLN A 205 -16.23 8.34 12.63
N LEU A 206 -15.73 7.91 13.80
CA LEU A 206 -14.67 6.91 13.90
C LEU A 206 -15.11 5.58 13.24
N CYS A 207 -16.35 5.14 13.47
CA CYS A 207 -16.88 3.93 12.87
C CYS A 207 -17.04 4.04 11.35
N ARG A 208 -17.57 5.17 10.84
CA ARG A 208 -17.71 5.41 9.39
C ARG A 208 -16.36 5.45 8.68
N LEU A 209 -15.38 6.18 9.23
CA LEU A 209 -14.05 6.31 8.64
C LEU A 209 -13.30 4.97 8.55
N ASN A 210 -13.66 4.00 9.39
CA ASN A 210 -12.99 2.70 9.47
C ASN A 210 -13.87 1.53 8.99
N HIS A 211 -15.10 1.78 8.53
CA HIS A 211 -16.05 0.75 8.10
C HIS A 211 -16.32 -0.32 9.17
N ILE A 212 -16.41 0.09 10.46
CA ILE A 212 -16.65 -0.79 11.59
C ILE A 212 -17.97 -0.46 12.30
N ARG A 213 -18.53 -1.45 13.01
CA ARG A 213 -19.76 -1.27 13.81
C ARG A 213 -19.42 -0.76 15.21
N LYS A 214 -20.33 0.01 15.84
CA LYS A 214 -20.17 0.54 17.22
C LYS A 214 -19.90 -0.52 18.29
N ASN A 215 -20.42 -1.72 18.10
CA ASN A 215 -20.26 -2.85 19.03
C ASN A 215 -19.05 -3.74 18.71
N MET A 216 -18.23 -3.35 17.75
CA MET A 216 -17.03 -4.12 17.40
C MET A 216 -15.99 -4.02 18.53
N LYS A 217 -15.48 -5.18 18.97
CA LYS A 217 -14.33 -5.24 19.90
C LYS A 217 -13.06 -4.92 19.14
N ILE A 218 -12.47 -3.77 19.46
CA ILE A 218 -11.15 -3.40 18.92
C ILE A 218 -10.05 -4.10 19.72
N LYS A 219 -8.92 -4.40 19.05
CA LYS A 219 -7.80 -5.08 19.64
C LYS A 219 -6.56 -4.17 19.62
N LYS A 220 -5.65 -4.36 20.60
CA LYS A 220 -4.34 -3.72 20.59
C LYS A 220 -3.65 -3.89 19.24
N GLY A 221 -3.08 -2.81 18.72
CA GLY A 221 -2.38 -2.78 17.43
C GLY A 221 -3.26 -2.43 16.23
N MET A 222 -4.60 -2.44 16.34
CA MET A 222 -5.46 -1.95 15.26
C MET A 222 -5.17 -0.47 14.97
N ILE A 223 -5.21 -0.12 13.68
CA ILE A 223 -5.04 1.25 13.22
C ILE A 223 -6.41 1.81 12.85
N LEU A 224 -6.82 2.87 13.54
CA LEU A 224 -8.09 3.55 13.28
C LEU A 224 -7.82 4.95 12.72
N ARG A 225 -8.45 5.26 11.59
CA ARG A 225 -8.46 6.60 11.02
C ARG A 225 -9.48 7.47 11.80
N TYR A 226 -9.11 8.72 12.14
CA TYR A 226 -9.99 9.63 12.85
C TYR A 226 -10.14 11.01 12.19
N SER A 227 -9.48 11.23 11.05
CA SER A 227 -9.65 12.42 10.20
C SER A 227 -9.65 12.04 8.72
#